data_46c95066175b5720f0de9c8d7d9caa65
#
_entry.id   46c95066175b5720f0de9c8d7d9caa65
#
_cell.length_a   1.000
_cell.length_b   1.000
_cell.length_c   1.000
_cell.angle_alpha   90.00
_cell.angle_beta   90.00
_cell.angle_gamma   90.00
#
_symmetry.space_group_name_H-M   'P 1'
#
loop_
_entity.id
_entity.type
_entity.pdbx_description
1 polymer ?
#
loop_
_entity_poly.entity_id
_entity_poly.type
_entity_poly.pdbx_seq_one_letter_code
_entity_poly.pdbx_strand_id
1 'polypeptide(L)'
;IRQMPGVTMNEKGEIFVNNRKIDELQLGSRSFMRGNSKVLLENLPYYTVKNIKVYDQETDLNRVAGSQIENKKFVMDVNLKAEYQYGYIANVEAAGGTDDRWLGRAFLLGFTRNTRYTLLANSNNVNESRHIGSSDYWTPESMPKSLLTTHSVASDIDYQSTDKNVKEKLSIDFTSTRDKGDMTKQEELFLAGSPL
;
A
#
# COMPACT_ATOMS: atom_id res chain seq x y z
N ILE A 1 12.21 -8.83 5.99
CA ILE A 1 11.99 -7.90 7.11
C ILE A 1 11.60 -8.65 8.37
N ARG A 2 10.63 -9.57 8.35
CA ARG A 2 10.19 -10.34 9.55
C ARG A 2 11.33 -11.12 10.27
N GLN A 3 12.45 -11.39 9.59
CA GLN A 3 13.60 -12.12 10.17
C GLN A 3 14.71 -11.18 10.67
N MET A 4 14.49 -9.87 10.63
CA MET A 4 15.48 -8.92 11.13
C MET A 4 15.39 -8.78 12.64
N PRO A 5 16.52 -8.80 13.38
CA PRO A 5 16.52 -8.60 14.83
C PRO A 5 15.86 -7.27 15.21
N GLY A 6 14.98 -7.30 16.20
CA GLY A 6 14.28 -6.12 16.69
C GLY A 6 13.18 -5.58 15.77
N VAL A 7 12.88 -6.24 14.65
CA VAL A 7 11.79 -5.87 13.74
C VAL A 7 10.62 -6.83 13.92
N THR A 8 9.46 -6.29 14.18
CA THR A 8 8.20 -7.03 14.24
C THR A 8 7.18 -6.41 13.28
N MET A 9 6.26 -7.21 12.80
CA MET A 9 5.16 -6.76 11.96
C MET A 9 3.87 -7.34 12.51
N ASN A 10 2.88 -6.48 12.75
CA ASN A 10 1.58 -6.94 13.20
C ASN A 10 0.73 -7.47 12.02
N GLU A 11 -0.45 -7.98 12.33
CA GLU A 11 -1.38 -8.52 11.34
C GLU A 11 -1.88 -7.46 10.35
N LYS A 12 -1.91 -6.19 10.76
CA LYS A 12 -2.27 -5.04 9.91
C LYS A 12 -1.16 -4.63 8.94
N GLY A 13 0.00 -5.32 8.95
CA GLY A 13 1.14 -4.95 8.11
C GLY A 13 1.95 -3.76 8.63
N GLU A 14 1.66 -3.27 9.84
CA GLU A 14 2.43 -2.20 10.48
C GLU A 14 3.75 -2.74 11.00
N ILE A 15 4.83 -2.02 10.73
CA ILE A 15 6.20 -2.41 11.10
C ILE A 15 6.60 -1.69 12.38
N PHE A 16 7.21 -2.43 13.29
CA PHE A 16 7.78 -1.91 14.53
C PHE A 16 9.26 -2.26 14.57
N VAL A 17 10.07 -1.29 14.98
CA VAL A 17 11.50 -1.49 15.24
C VAL A 17 11.77 -1.10 16.69
N ASN A 18 12.29 -2.04 17.47
CA ASN A 18 12.49 -1.88 18.92
C ASN A 18 11.24 -1.31 19.62
N ASN A 19 10.08 -1.90 19.34
CA ASN A 19 8.76 -1.50 19.87
C ASN A 19 8.24 -0.12 19.43
N ARG A 20 8.96 0.61 18.57
CA ARG A 20 8.50 1.87 18.00
C ARG A 20 7.94 1.63 16.60
N LYS A 21 6.71 2.09 16.35
CA LYS A 21 6.06 1.99 15.05
C LYS A 21 6.78 2.84 14.01
N ILE A 22 6.97 2.29 12.80
CA ILE A 22 7.45 3.03 11.64
C ILE A 22 6.29 3.87 11.08
N ASP A 23 6.55 5.16 10.90
CA ASP A 23 5.59 6.09 10.31
C ASP A 23 5.56 5.98 8.79
N GLU A 24 6.71 5.67 8.17
CA GLU A 24 6.83 5.61 6.71
C GLU A 24 7.92 4.62 6.26
N LEU A 25 7.58 3.80 5.26
CA LEU A 25 8.54 2.97 4.55
C LEU A 25 8.97 3.68 3.27
N GLN A 26 10.27 3.88 3.10
CA GLN A 26 10.87 4.53 1.94
C GLN A 26 11.66 3.53 1.10
N LEU A 27 11.86 3.86 -0.16
CA LEU A 27 12.70 3.14 -1.09
C LEU A 27 13.74 4.10 -1.67
N GLY A 28 15.03 3.91 -1.30
CA GLY A 28 16.11 4.79 -1.72
C GLY A 28 15.90 6.24 -1.27
N SER A 29 15.56 6.43 0.00
CA SER A 29 15.30 7.73 0.63
C SER A 29 14.14 8.53 0.02
N ARG A 30 13.24 7.86 -0.67
CA ARG A 30 12.03 8.45 -1.25
C ARG A 30 10.78 7.72 -0.77
N SER A 31 9.74 8.47 -0.45
CA SER A 31 8.41 7.92 -0.15
C SER A 31 7.93 7.01 -1.28
N PHE A 32 7.36 5.86 -0.92
CA PHE A 32 6.85 4.89 -1.87
C PHE A 32 5.33 4.82 -1.76
N MET A 33 4.62 5.00 -2.88
CA MET A 33 3.18 4.83 -2.99
C MET A 33 2.42 5.46 -1.79
N ARG A 34 2.73 6.71 -1.45
CA ARG A 34 2.15 7.44 -0.32
C ARG A 34 2.34 6.75 1.05
N GLY A 35 3.44 5.99 1.20
CA GLY A 35 3.75 5.26 2.44
C GLY A 35 3.10 3.88 2.54
N ASN A 36 2.54 3.35 1.45
CA ASN A 36 1.98 2.00 1.44
C ASN A 36 3.09 0.93 1.55
N SER A 37 3.42 0.58 2.78
CA SER A 37 4.49 -0.37 3.11
C SER A 37 4.23 -1.76 2.56
N LYS A 38 2.96 -2.17 2.53
CA LYS A 38 2.57 -3.52 2.15
C LYS A 38 2.82 -3.79 0.68
N VAL A 39 2.44 -2.84 -0.20
CA VAL A 39 2.70 -2.94 -1.64
C VAL A 39 4.19 -3.12 -1.91
N LEU A 40 5.04 -2.35 -1.22
CA LEU A 40 6.49 -2.49 -1.37
C LEU A 40 6.99 -3.86 -0.90
N LEU A 41 6.56 -4.30 0.29
CA LEU A 41 7.02 -5.54 0.90
C LEU A 41 6.59 -6.80 0.13
N GLU A 42 5.40 -6.78 -0.46
CA GLU A 42 4.87 -7.91 -1.24
C GLU A 42 5.55 -8.04 -2.61
N ASN A 43 5.95 -6.91 -3.21
CA ASN A 43 6.42 -6.90 -4.58
C ASN A 43 7.93 -6.73 -4.74
N LEU A 44 8.66 -6.32 -3.68
CA LEU A 44 10.10 -6.14 -3.76
C LEU A 44 10.85 -7.44 -3.40
N PRO A 45 11.54 -8.09 -4.34
CA PRO A 45 12.30 -9.29 -4.06
C PRO A 45 13.46 -9.01 -3.07
N TYR A 46 13.62 -9.85 -2.07
CA TYR A 46 14.63 -9.66 -1.00
C TYR A 46 16.07 -9.57 -1.52
N TYR A 47 16.39 -10.27 -2.61
CA TYR A 47 17.73 -10.28 -3.19
C TYR A 47 18.13 -8.94 -3.83
N THR A 48 17.17 -8.06 -4.12
CA THR A 48 17.43 -6.71 -4.65
C THR A 48 17.86 -5.73 -3.56
N VAL A 49 17.59 -6.06 -2.29
CA VAL A 49 17.86 -5.18 -1.15
C VAL A 49 19.34 -5.27 -0.76
N LYS A 50 19.99 -4.11 -0.65
CA LYS A 50 21.35 -3.96 -0.16
C LYS A 50 21.40 -3.85 1.35
N ASN A 51 20.67 -2.89 1.88
CA ASN A 51 20.54 -2.65 3.32
C ASN A 51 19.24 -1.92 3.64
N ILE A 52 18.91 -1.93 4.92
CA ILE A 52 17.77 -1.19 5.46
C ILE A 52 18.31 -0.25 6.54
N LYS A 53 17.91 1.01 6.49
CA LYS A 53 18.25 2.02 7.48
C LYS A 53 16.99 2.45 8.21
N VAL A 54 17.09 2.69 9.51
CA VAL A 54 16.00 3.21 10.31
C VAL A 54 16.51 4.48 11.02
N TYR A 55 15.78 5.58 10.86
CA TYR A 55 16.17 6.87 11.42
C TYR A 55 14.98 7.81 11.57
N ASP A 56 15.16 8.83 12.39
CA ASP A 56 14.21 9.94 12.50
C ASP A 56 14.48 10.97 11.40
N GLN A 57 13.51 11.19 10.52
CA GLN A 57 13.57 12.15 9.42
C GLN A 57 12.81 13.42 9.78
N GLU A 58 13.39 14.58 9.54
CA GLU A 58 12.69 15.86 9.64
C GLU A 58 11.65 15.99 8.53
N THR A 59 10.47 16.49 8.88
CA THR A 59 9.42 16.77 7.88
C THR A 59 9.80 18.00 7.05
N ASP A 60 9.38 18.02 5.79
CA ASP A 60 9.64 19.18 4.90
C ASP A 60 9.01 20.47 5.44
N LEU A 61 7.94 20.38 6.22
CA LEU A 61 7.33 21.54 6.92
C LEU A 61 8.29 22.17 7.94
N ASN A 62 9.03 21.37 8.70
CA ASN A 62 10.00 21.88 9.68
C ASN A 62 11.17 22.58 8.97
N ARG A 63 11.57 22.09 7.82
CA ARG A 63 12.66 22.65 7.02
C ARG A 63 12.31 23.99 6.37
N VAL A 64 11.03 24.18 6.01
CA VAL A 64 10.53 25.43 5.40
C VAL A 64 10.15 26.47 6.45
N ALA A 65 9.58 26.04 7.58
CA ALA A 65 9.07 26.95 8.61
C ALA A 65 10.13 27.44 9.59
N GLY A 66 11.35 26.87 9.58
CA GLY A 66 12.43 27.24 10.50
C GLY A 66 12.08 27.03 11.98
N SER A 67 10.96 26.40 12.28
CA SER A 67 10.49 26.12 13.63
C SER A 67 10.78 24.67 13.99
N GLN A 68 11.40 24.47 15.15
CA GLN A 68 11.58 23.14 15.75
C GLN A 68 10.24 22.60 16.27
N ILE A 69 9.29 22.36 15.36
CA ILE A 69 8.12 21.58 15.71
C ILE A 69 8.57 20.11 15.73
N GLU A 70 8.47 19.47 16.87
CA GLU A 70 9.02 18.13 17.20
C GLU A 70 8.41 16.95 16.40
N ASN A 71 7.92 17.14 15.20
CA ASN A 71 7.35 16.06 14.40
C ASN A 71 8.40 15.46 13.46
N LYS A 72 9.32 14.65 14.03
CA LYS A 72 10.17 13.78 13.23
C LYS A 72 9.42 12.51 12.88
N LYS A 73 9.46 12.11 11.61
CA LYS A 73 8.95 10.82 11.18
C LYS A 73 9.99 9.75 11.42
N PHE A 74 9.59 8.64 12.04
CA PHE A 74 10.42 7.46 12.19
C PHE A 74 10.32 6.62 10.92
N VAL A 75 11.39 6.63 10.13
CA VAL A 75 11.39 6.12 8.76
C VAL A 75 12.25 4.86 8.66
N MET A 76 11.74 3.88 7.92
CA MET A 76 12.52 2.72 7.46
C MET A 76 12.81 2.89 5.97
N ASP A 77 14.08 3.04 5.61
CA ASP A 77 14.53 3.23 4.23
C ASP A 77 15.18 1.96 3.70
N VAL A 78 14.57 1.40 2.67
CA VAL A 78 15.05 0.21 1.95
C VAL A 78 15.92 0.68 0.80
N ASN A 79 17.19 0.31 0.81
CA ASN A 79 18.13 0.66 -0.24
C ASN A 79 18.40 -0.54 -1.13
N LEU A 80 18.35 -0.34 -2.45
CA LEU A 80 18.65 -1.36 -3.43
C LEU A 80 20.16 -1.50 -3.68
N LYS A 81 20.59 -2.68 -4.10
CA LYS A 81 21.93 -2.89 -4.63
C LYS A 81 22.12 -2.08 -5.92
N ALA A 82 23.35 -1.69 -6.23
CA ALA A 82 23.66 -0.85 -7.38
C ALA A 82 23.16 -1.42 -8.72
N GLU A 83 23.21 -2.73 -8.87
CA GLU A 83 22.74 -3.47 -10.03
C GLU A 83 21.21 -3.40 -10.25
N TYR A 84 20.46 -3.09 -9.18
CA TYR A 84 18.98 -2.95 -9.19
C TYR A 84 18.52 -1.49 -9.09
N GLN A 85 19.43 -0.53 -9.23
CA GLN A 85 19.07 0.90 -9.28
C GLN A 85 18.59 1.33 -10.67
N TYR A 86 18.76 0.48 -11.66
CA TYR A 86 18.28 0.64 -13.03
C TYR A 86 17.55 -0.62 -13.44
N GLY A 87 16.37 -0.46 -14.01
CA GLY A 87 15.58 -1.59 -14.48
C GLY A 87 14.13 -1.52 -14.04
N TYR A 88 13.49 -2.66 -14.03
CA TYR A 88 12.10 -2.78 -13.62
C TYR A 88 11.85 -4.09 -12.88
N ILE A 89 10.83 -4.06 -12.04
CA ILE A 89 10.26 -5.23 -11.36
C ILE A 89 8.79 -5.27 -11.77
N ALA A 90 8.34 -6.40 -12.29
CA ALA A 90 6.96 -6.59 -12.69
C ALA A 90 6.39 -7.88 -12.10
N ASN A 91 5.19 -7.80 -11.55
CA ASN A 91 4.41 -8.93 -11.09
C ASN A 91 3.04 -8.89 -11.75
N VAL A 92 2.63 -10.01 -12.32
CA VAL A 92 1.29 -10.16 -12.91
C VAL A 92 0.65 -11.40 -12.32
N GLU A 93 -0.59 -11.27 -11.93
CA GLU A 93 -1.39 -12.36 -11.41
C GLU A 93 -2.74 -12.39 -12.12
N ALA A 94 -3.15 -13.58 -12.52
CA ALA A 94 -4.48 -13.83 -13.08
C ALA A 94 -5.05 -15.10 -12.48
N ALA A 95 -6.29 -15.06 -12.07
CA ALA A 95 -7.01 -16.21 -11.54
C ALA A 95 -8.45 -16.23 -12.05
N GLY A 96 -8.96 -17.43 -12.27
CA GLY A 96 -10.35 -17.70 -12.61
C GLY A 96 -10.94 -18.73 -11.64
N GLY A 97 -12.22 -18.66 -11.40
CA GLY A 97 -12.94 -19.57 -10.52
C GLY A 97 -14.30 -19.98 -11.09
N THR A 98 -15.04 -20.79 -10.35
CA THR A 98 -16.43 -21.10 -10.63
C THR A 98 -17.31 -19.87 -10.51
N ASP A 99 -18.54 -19.90 -11.06
CA ASP A 99 -19.52 -18.82 -10.99
C ASP A 99 -18.99 -17.48 -11.57
N ASP A 100 -18.29 -17.54 -12.70
CA ASP A 100 -17.73 -16.39 -13.40
C ASP A 100 -16.81 -15.51 -12.53
N ARG A 101 -16.12 -16.11 -11.56
CA ARG A 101 -15.15 -15.42 -10.70
C ARG A 101 -13.84 -15.22 -11.43
N TRP A 102 -13.30 -14.02 -11.28
CA TRP A 102 -12.03 -13.66 -11.90
C TRP A 102 -11.27 -12.62 -11.07
N LEU A 103 -9.96 -12.65 -11.24
CA LEU A 103 -9.02 -11.68 -10.67
C LEU A 103 -7.88 -11.47 -11.66
N GLY A 104 -7.55 -10.21 -11.89
CA GLY A 104 -6.37 -9.78 -12.62
C GLY A 104 -5.65 -8.68 -11.86
N ARG A 105 -4.35 -8.86 -11.60
CA ARG A 105 -3.51 -7.84 -10.95
C ARG A 105 -2.23 -7.66 -11.72
N ALA A 106 -1.75 -6.43 -11.76
CA ALA A 106 -0.45 -6.09 -12.30
C ALA A 106 0.24 -5.06 -11.41
N PHE A 107 1.50 -5.27 -11.16
CA PHE A 107 2.39 -4.35 -10.48
C PHE A 107 3.63 -4.14 -11.35
N LEU A 108 4.02 -2.89 -11.54
CA LEU A 108 5.23 -2.50 -12.24
C LEU A 108 5.95 -1.42 -11.42
N LEU A 109 7.21 -1.65 -11.13
CA LEU A 109 8.09 -0.68 -10.49
C LEU A 109 9.34 -0.53 -11.37
N GLY A 110 9.55 0.64 -11.92
CA GLY A 110 10.70 0.94 -12.76
C GLY A 110 11.58 2.02 -12.15
N PHE A 111 12.88 1.89 -12.42
CA PHE A 111 13.91 2.76 -11.89
C PHE A 111 14.81 3.26 -13.04
N THR A 112 15.08 4.55 -12.99
CA THR A 112 16.19 5.18 -13.69
C THR A 112 17.02 5.99 -12.70
N ARG A 113 18.09 6.62 -13.14
CA ARG A 113 18.91 7.48 -12.27
C ARG A 113 18.07 8.55 -11.55
N ASN A 114 17.14 9.14 -12.25
CA ASN A 114 16.42 10.33 -11.82
C ASN A 114 14.94 10.05 -11.57
N THR A 115 14.38 9.05 -12.23
CA THR A 115 12.95 8.78 -12.22
C THR A 115 12.66 7.40 -11.64
N ARG A 116 11.65 7.34 -10.82
CA ARG A 116 10.99 6.11 -10.40
C ARG A 116 9.53 6.20 -10.80
N TYR A 117 9.04 5.14 -11.41
CA TYR A 117 7.62 5.03 -11.75
C TYR A 117 7.05 3.72 -11.20
N THR A 118 5.85 3.80 -10.71
CA THR A 118 5.13 2.64 -10.18
C THR A 118 3.75 2.61 -10.79
N LEU A 119 3.32 1.43 -11.19
CA LEU A 119 1.96 1.17 -11.64
C LEU A 119 1.40 -0.01 -10.86
N LEU A 120 0.21 0.16 -10.33
CA LEU A 120 -0.58 -0.89 -9.71
C LEU A 120 -1.94 -0.93 -10.39
N ALA A 121 -2.35 -2.08 -10.89
CA ALA A 121 -3.68 -2.31 -11.43
C ALA A 121 -4.29 -3.54 -10.77
N ASN A 122 -5.55 -3.45 -10.42
CA ASN A 122 -6.33 -4.55 -9.86
C ASN A 122 -7.74 -4.52 -10.47
N SER A 123 -8.17 -5.65 -10.96
CA SER A 123 -9.50 -5.80 -11.53
C SER A 123 -10.02 -7.17 -11.12
N ASN A 124 -11.13 -7.21 -10.40
CA ASN A 124 -11.65 -8.47 -9.87
C ASN A 124 -13.13 -8.40 -9.50
N ASN A 125 -13.73 -9.58 -9.33
CA ASN A 125 -15.07 -9.76 -8.76
C ASN A 125 -15.07 -10.77 -7.60
N VAL A 126 -13.99 -10.87 -6.86
CA VAL A 126 -13.80 -11.78 -5.72
C VAL A 126 -13.65 -11.04 -4.40
N ASN A 127 -14.14 -9.80 -4.32
CA ASN A 127 -14.04 -8.93 -3.15
C ASN A 127 -12.59 -8.66 -2.69
N GLU A 128 -11.65 -8.67 -3.63
CA GLU A 128 -10.25 -8.33 -3.39
C GLU A 128 -10.10 -6.80 -3.36
N SER A 129 -9.67 -6.24 -2.25
CA SER A 129 -9.60 -4.80 -2.02
C SER A 129 -8.19 -4.22 -2.05
N ARG A 130 -7.21 -4.94 -2.57
CA ARG A 130 -5.81 -4.46 -2.63
C ARG A 130 -5.65 -3.28 -3.59
N HIS A 131 -5.90 -2.10 -3.09
CA HIS A 131 -5.63 -0.84 -3.76
C HIS A 131 -4.85 0.09 -2.83
N ILE A 132 -4.26 1.15 -3.37
CA ILE A 132 -3.54 2.13 -2.58
C ILE A 132 -4.50 2.80 -1.60
N GLY A 133 -4.10 2.87 -0.33
CA GLY A 133 -4.91 3.47 0.74
C GLY A 133 -5.94 2.54 1.38
N SER A 134 -6.09 1.29 0.91
CA SER A 134 -6.86 0.31 1.67
C SER A 134 -6.09 -0.12 2.91
N SER A 135 -6.75 -0.12 4.05
CA SER A 135 -6.28 -0.86 5.22
C SER A 135 -6.53 -2.34 4.93
N ASP A 136 -5.55 -3.01 4.39
CA ASP A 136 -5.64 -4.42 3.94
C ASP A 136 -5.81 -5.44 5.07
N TYR A 137 -6.50 -5.07 6.11
CA TYR A 137 -6.87 -5.99 7.17
C TYR A 137 -8.22 -6.61 6.84
N TRP A 138 -8.16 -7.84 6.34
CA TRP A 138 -9.35 -8.63 6.13
C TRP A 138 -9.80 -9.23 7.46
N THR A 139 -11.03 -8.91 7.87
CA THR A 139 -11.75 -9.62 8.94
C THR A 139 -13.03 -10.20 8.37
N PRO A 140 -13.55 -11.30 8.91
CA PRO A 140 -14.85 -11.81 8.51
C PRO A 140 -15.97 -10.76 8.59
N GLU A 141 -15.89 -9.85 9.56
CA GLU A 141 -16.84 -8.76 9.75
C GLU A 141 -16.69 -7.64 8.70
N SER A 142 -15.49 -7.51 8.12
CA SER A 142 -15.23 -6.51 7.06
C SER A 142 -15.61 -7.01 5.67
N MET A 143 -16.02 -8.26 5.52
CA MET A 143 -16.50 -8.78 4.24
C MET A 143 -17.76 -8.06 3.78
N PRO A 144 -17.78 -7.52 2.55
CA PRO A 144 -19.03 -7.03 1.97
C PRO A 144 -20.03 -8.18 1.92
N LYS A 145 -21.27 -7.90 2.29
CA LYS A 145 -22.37 -8.88 2.21
C LYS A 145 -22.78 -9.20 0.77
N SER A 146 -22.27 -8.42 -0.16
CA SER A 146 -22.56 -8.51 -1.58
C SER A 146 -21.29 -8.78 -2.39
N LEU A 147 -21.48 -9.19 -3.63
CA LEU A 147 -20.38 -9.36 -4.58
C LEU A 147 -20.01 -8.03 -5.21
N LEU A 148 -18.81 -7.57 -4.92
CA LEU A 148 -18.26 -6.37 -5.52
C LEU A 148 -17.44 -6.70 -6.78
N THR A 149 -17.65 -5.93 -7.83
CA THR A 149 -16.73 -5.87 -8.95
C THR A 149 -15.91 -4.61 -8.81
N THR A 150 -14.59 -4.75 -8.66
CA THR A 150 -13.69 -3.62 -8.43
C THR A 150 -12.66 -3.54 -9.55
N HIS A 151 -12.46 -2.32 -10.06
CA HIS A 151 -11.40 -1.97 -10.98
C HIS A 151 -10.63 -0.82 -10.37
N SER A 152 -9.33 -0.97 -10.16
CA SER A 152 -8.47 0.08 -9.65
C SER A 152 -7.17 0.18 -10.42
N VAL A 153 -6.72 1.40 -10.64
CA VAL A 153 -5.41 1.70 -11.23
C VAL A 153 -4.80 2.82 -10.42
N ALA A 154 -3.56 2.65 -10.03
CA ALA A 154 -2.80 3.68 -9.35
C ALA A 154 -1.40 3.78 -9.95
N SER A 155 -0.93 5.01 -10.14
CA SER A 155 0.38 5.29 -10.72
C SER A 155 1.07 6.40 -9.93
N ASP A 156 2.32 6.16 -9.59
CA ASP A 156 3.22 7.15 -9.02
C ASP A 156 4.41 7.36 -9.95
N ILE A 157 4.73 8.60 -10.24
CA ILE A 157 5.96 9.01 -10.92
C ILE A 157 6.70 9.96 -9.99
N ASP A 158 7.92 9.63 -9.66
CA ASP A 158 8.79 10.40 -8.77
C ASP A 158 10.07 10.75 -9.52
N TYR A 159 10.26 12.02 -9.79
CA TYR A 159 11.44 12.56 -10.45
C TYR A 159 12.29 13.34 -9.46
N GLN A 160 13.59 13.17 -9.53
CA GLN A 160 14.56 13.98 -8.78
C GLN A 160 15.74 14.32 -9.68
N SER A 161 16.05 15.61 -9.79
CA SER A 161 17.24 16.06 -10.54
C SER A 161 18.52 15.53 -9.93
N THR A 162 19.58 15.45 -10.73
CA THR A 162 20.89 14.92 -10.30
C THR A 162 21.52 15.74 -9.16
N ASP A 163 21.29 17.03 -9.15
CA ASP A 163 21.74 17.95 -8.09
C ASP A 163 20.80 17.99 -6.87
N LYS A 164 19.71 17.20 -6.92
CA LYS A 164 18.67 17.08 -5.88
C LYS A 164 17.89 18.37 -5.56
N ASN A 165 18.04 19.40 -6.36
CA ASN A 165 17.36 20.68 -6.15
C ASN A 165 15.91 20.66 -6.63
N VAL A 166 15.60 19.84 -7.63
CA VAL A 166 14.25 19.67 -8.16
C VAL A 166 13.74 18.28 -7.77
N LYS A 167 12.54 18.26 -7.17
CA LYS A 167 11.80 17.04 -6.86
C LYS A 167 10.38 17.23 -7.31
N GLU A 168 9.91 16.34 -8.16
CA GLU A 168 8.55 16.34 -8.66
C GLU A 168 7.93 14.97 -8.41
N LYS A 169 6.69 14.98 -7.98
CA LYS A 169 5.93 13.77 -7.76
C LYS A 169 4.54 13.91 -8.36
N LEU A 170 4.18 12.99 -9.21
CA LEU A 170 2.82 12.84 -9.75
C LEU A 170 2.24 11.52 -9.24
N SER A 171 1.09 11.59 -8.61
CA SER A 171 0.34 10.43 -8.15
C SER A 171 -1.07 10.50 -8.71
N ILE A 172 -1.48 9.44 -9.38
CA ILE A 172 -2.83 9.29 -9.95
C ILE A 172 -3.39 7.98 -9.42
N ASP A 173 -4.60 8.01 -8.91
CA ASP A 173 -5.34 6.82 -8.52
C ASP A 173 -6.79 6.91 -8.99
N PHE A 174 -7.29 5.79 -9.46
CA PHE A 174 -8.66 5.62 -9.87
C PHE A 174 -9.19 4.30 -9.33
N THR A 175 -10.35 4.32 -8.72
CA THR A 175 -11.05 3.11 -8.28
C THR A 175 -12.52 3.22 -8.64
N SER A 176 -13.03 2.18 -9.27
CA SER A 176 -14.44 2.00 -9.56
C SER A 176 -14.91 0.70 -8.93
N THR A 177 -15.95 0.78 -8.12
CA THR A 177 -16.56 -0.40 -7.48
C THR A 177 -18.04 -0.45 -7.83
N ARG A 178 -18.47 -1.60 -8.31
CA ARG A 178 -19.88 -1.89 -8.59
C ARG A 178 -20.36 -2.95 -7.62
N ASP A 179 -21.40 -2.62 -6.87
CA ASP A 179 -22.09 -3.52 -5.98
C ASP A 179 -23.33 -4.12 -6.70
N LYS A 180 -23.48 -5.44 -6.66
CA LYS A 180 -24.64 -6.17 -7.14
C LYS A 180 -25.26 -6.97 -5.99
N GLY A 181 -25.60 -6.31 -4.90
CA GLY A 181 -26.25 -6.95 -3.76
C GLY A 181 -27.76 -6.76 -3.79
N ASP A 182 -28.51 -7.83 -3.61
CA ASP A 182 -29.93 -7.79 -3.26
C ASP A 182 -30.04 -7.68 -1.74
N MET A 183 -30.56 -6.55 -1.24
CA MET A 183 -30.78 -6.35 0.18
C MET A 183 -32.20 -6.77 0.53
N THR A 184 -32.38 -7.98 1.04
CA THR A 184 -33.64 -8.42 1.62
C THR A 184 -33.65 -8.05 3.11
N LYS A 185 -34.42 -7.03 3.49
CA LYS A 185 -34.64 -6.67 4.88
C LYS A 185 -35.83 -7.45 5.41
N GLN A 186 -35.60 -8.44 6.27
CA GLN A 186 -36.64 -9.17 6.96
C GLN A 186 -36.81 -8.57 8.36
N GLU A 187 -37.89 -7.83 8.61
CA GLU A 187 -38.27 -7.36 9.94
C GLU A 187 -39.28 -8.33 10.55
N GLU A 188 -38.89 -9.05 11.59
CA GLU A 188 -39.83 -9.76 12.46
C GLU A 188 -40.34 -8.81 13.55
N LEU A 189 -41.62 -8.47 13.45
CA LEU A 189 -42.27 -7.66 14.49
C LEU A 189 -42.83 -8.62 15.56
N PHE A 190 -42.14 -8.70 16.68
CA PHE A 190 -42.71 -9.42 17.84
C PHE A 190 -43.73 -8.49 18.54
N LEU A 191 -45.02 -8.73 18.23
CA LEU A 191 -46.08 -8.13 19.01
C LEU A 191 -46.16 -8.91 20.33
N ALA A 192 -45.82 -8.23 21.44
CA ALA A 192 -46.10 -8.78 22.77
C ALA A 192 -47.59 -8.98 22.88
N GLY A 193 -48.01 -10.23 22.95
CA GLY A 193 -49.41 -10.58 23.15
C GLY A 193 -49.88 -10.02 24.49
N SER A 194 -50.95 -9.25 24.48
CA SER A 194 -51.62 -8.86 25.71
C SER A 194 -52.08 -10.16 26.41
N PRO A 195 -51.79 -10.32 27.70
CA PRO A 195 -52.35 -11.42 28.47
C PRO A 195 -53.85 -11.23 28.54
N LEU A 196 -54.61 -12.27 28.23
CA LEU A 196 -56.02 -12.39 28.55
C LEU A 196 -56.24 -12.52 30.05
#